data_4ebf873dccb44c826b51a588bcae91f2
#
_entry.id   4ebf873dccb44c826b51a588bcae91f2
#
_cell.length_a   1.000
_cell.length_b   1.000
_cell.length_c   1.000
_cell.angle_alpha   90.00
_cell.angle_beta   90.00
_cell.angle_gamma   90.00
#
_symmetry.space_group_name_H-M   'P 1'
#
loop_
_entity.id
_entity.type
_entity.pdbx_description
1 polymer ?
#
loop_
_entity_poly.entity_id
_entity_poly.type
_entity_poly.pdbx_seq_one_letter_code
_entity_poly.pdbx_strand_id
1 'polypeptide(L)'
;MLESYAANGTGTVRGVKDRDKEIQIEFWQRAAKEGFTDERARASAHKFRVAFDALDQRLAQHPYLMGDSLSVLDIAWLIYAHRLSLGGYPFARLHPRVAMWMEKLRTRPEFAREIAMPPEAVTRLEATRRSQVEAGKTLEAVAGF
;
A
#
# COMPACT_ATOMS: atom_id res chain seq x y z
N MET A 1 -9.64 -7.11 14.00
CA MET A 1 -9.44 -5.64 13.87
C MET A 1 -10.70 -4.94 13.34
N LEU A 2 -11.32 -5.38 12.25
CA LEU A 2 -12.56 -4.81 11.71
C LEU A 2 -13.76 -4.94 12.67
N GLU A 3 -13.96 -6.11 13.26
CA GLU A 3 -15.02 -6.34 14.25
C GLU A 3 -14.85 -5.49 15.51
N SER A 4 -13.61 -5.31 15.98
CA SER A 4 -13.31 -4.43 17.12
C SER A 4 -13.54 -2.96 16.78
N TYR A 5 -13.25 -2.52 15.55
CA TYR A 5 -13.49 -1.15 15.10
C TYR A 5 -14.99 -0.87 14.94
N ALA A 6 -15.76 -1.84 14.42
CA ALA A 6 -17.20 -1.75 14.27
C ALA A 6 -17.94 -1.83 15.62
N ALA A 7 -17.49 -2.67 16.56
CA ALA A 7 -18.11 -2.85 17.86
C ALA A 7 -17.83 -1.69 18.84
N ASN A 8 -16.62 -1.08 18.77
CA ASN A 8 -16.18 -0.02 19.67
C ASN A 8 -16.06 1.35 18.99
N GLY A 9 -16.30 1.41 17.68
CA GLY A 9 -16.18 2.61 16.87
C GLY A 9 -17.42 3.49 17.00
N THR A 10 -17.45 4.37 17.95
CA THR A 10 -18.32 5.51 17.84
C THR A 10 -17.72 6.47 16.82
N GLY A 11 -18.50 7.00 15.89
CA GLY A 11 -18.07 8.08 14.96
C GLY A 11 -17.69 9.37 15.69
N THR A 12 -17.16 9.24 16.93
CA THR A 12 -16.80 10.36 17.79
C THR A 12 -15.39 10.22 18.30
N VAL A 13 -14.68 11.35 18.40
CA VAL A 13 -13.42 11.48 19.11
C VAL A 13 -13.62 12.46 20.24
N ARG A 14 -13.36 12.04 21.49
CA ARG A 14 -13.60 12.85 22.71
C ARG A 14 -15.00 13.43 22.80
N GLY A 15 -16.03 12.67 22.37
CA GLY A 15 -17.42 13.10 22.37
C GLY A 15 -17.83 14.01 21.23
N VAL A 16 -16.93 14.37 20.33
CA VAL A 16 -17.22 15.16 19.13
C VAL A 16 -17.33 14.22 17.92
N LYS A 17 -18.33 14.46 17.06
CA LYS A 17 -18.56 13.70 15.84
C LYS A 17 -17.34 13.85 14.91
N ASP A 18 -16.73 12.72 14.53
CA ASP A 18 -15.58 12.65 13.63
C ASP A 18 -16.03 12.06 12.29
N ARG A 19 -16.20 12.94 11.30
CA ARG A 19 -16.65 12.58 9.97
C ARG A 19 -15.67 11.62 9.25
N ASP A 20 -14.38 11.81 9.43
CA ASP A 20 -13.38 10.95 8.78
C ASP A 20 -13.43 9.53 9.34
N LYS A 21 -13.67 9.40 10.63
CA LYS A 21 -13.89 8.11 11.28
C LYS A 21 -15.17 7.43 10.81
N GLU A 22 -16.25 8.18 10.63
CA GLU A 22 -17.51 7.65 10.06
C GLU A 22 -17.28 7.11 8.64
N ILE A 23 -16.61 7.89 7.78
CA ILE A 23 -16.28 7.47 6.41
C ILE A 23 -15.45 6.19 6.40
N GLN A 24 -14.48 6.06 7.31
CA GLN A 24 -13.67 4.85 7.42
C GLN A 24 -14.50 3.65 7.89
N ILE A 25 -15.37 3.83 8.87
CA ILE A 25 -16.27 2.76 9.35
C ILE A 25 -17.17 2.28 8.21
N GLU A 26 -17.82 3.20 7.51
CA GLU A 26 -18.69 2.88 6.37
C GLU A 26 -17.93 2.16 5.24
N PHE A 27 -16.72 2.63 4.94
CA PHE A 27 -15.85 1.99 3.95
C PHE A 27 -15.56 0.53 4.32
N TRP A 28 -15.17 0.26 5.57
CA TRP A 28 -14.83 -1.08 6.00
C TRP A 28 -16.04 -1.99 6.15
N GLN A 29 -17.19 -1.46 6.59
CA GLN A 29 -18.45 -2.20 6.62
C GLN A 29 -18.89 -2.62 5.21
N ARG A 30 -18.77 -1.72 4.25
CA ARG A 30 -19.05 -2.01 2.84
C ARG A 30 -18.07 -3.04 2.28
N ALA A 31 -16.78 -2.88 2.54
CA ALA A 31 -15.76 -3.83 2.11
C ALA A 31 -15.97 -5.23 2.70
N ALA A 32 -16.41 -5.33 3.96
CA ALA A 32 -16.72 -6.61 4.60
C ALA A 32 -17.95 -7.29 3.97
N LYS A 33 -18.95 -6.51 3.54
CA LYS A 33 -20.20 -7.02 2.94
C LYS A 33 -20.05 -7.37 1.45
N GLU A 34 -19.38 -6.50 0.68
CA GLU A 34 -19.34 -6.57 -0.78
C GLU A 34 -18.00 -7.12 -1.32
N GLY A 35 -16.97 -7.16 -0.47
CA GLY A 35 -15.59 -7.44 -0.89
C GLY A 35 -14.96 -6.30 -1.66
N PHE A 36 -13.78 -6.56 -2.23
CA PHE A 36 -13.11 -5.66 -3.16
C PHE A 36 -13.30 -6.18 -4.58
N THR A 37 -14.01 -5.43 -5.41
CA THR A 37 -14.20 -5.78 -6.81
C THR A 37 -12.94 -5.53 -7.63
N ASP A 38 -12.75 -6.30 -8.71
CA ASP A 38 -11.62 -6.14 -9.64
C ASP A 38 -11.61 -4.70 -10.24
N GLU A 39 -12.79 -4.11 -10.48
CA GLU A 39 -12.92 -2.72 -10.95
C GLU A 39 -12.34 -1.71 -9.95
N ARG A 40 -12.67 -1.84 -8.67
CA ARG A 40 -12.13 -0.97 -7.61
C ARG A 40 -10.63 -1.16 -7.44
N ALA A 41 -10.15 -2.40 -7.51
CA ALA A 41 -8.73 -2.71 -7.44
C ALA A 41 -7.99 -2.08 -8.62
N ARG A 42 -8.51 -2.21 -9.84
CA ARG A 42 -7.98 -1.58 -11.06
C ARG A 42 -7.92 -0.07 -10.94
N ALA A 43 -9.04 0.57 -10.57
CA ALA A 43 -9.10 2.03 -10.41
C ALA A 43 -8.09 2.55 -9.39
N SER A 44 -7.92 1.84 -8.26
CA SER A 44 -6.93 2.19 -7.24
C SER A 44 -5.50 1.99 -7.73
N ALA A 45 -5.21 0.89 -8.42
CA ALA A 45 -3.90 0.60 -8.98
C ALA A 45 -3.47 1.65 -10.01
N HIS A 46 -4.39 2.11 -10.86
CA HIS A 46 -4.11 3.20 -11.82
C HIS A 46 -3.82 4.54 -11.13
N LYS A 47 -4.52 4.88 -10.05
CA LYS A 47 -4.19 6.09 -9.26
C LYS A 47 -2.78 6.03 -8.70
N PHE A 48 -2.40 4.88 -8.14
CA PHE A 48 -1.03 4.67 -7.65
C PHE A 48 0.00 4.72 -8.77
N ARG A 49 -0.32 4.16 -9.94
CA ARG A 49 0.56 4.23 -11.11
C ARG A 49 0.90 5.68 -11.47
N VAL A 50 -0.12 6.53 -11.62
CA VAL A 50 0.09 7.96 -11.91
C VAL A 50 0.95 8.64 -10.85
N ALA A 51 0.69 8.36 -9.57
CA ALA A 51 1.48 8.92 -8.49
C ALA A 51 2.94 8.42 -8.53
N PHE A 52 3.16 7.13 -8.78
CA PHE A 52 4.51 6.58 -8.87
C PHE A 52 5.26 7.01 -10.14
N ASP A 53 4.57 7.28 -11.26
CA ASP A 53 5.19 7.90 -12.45
C ASP A 53 5.83 9.26 -12.08
N ALA A 54 5.10 10.08 -11.32
CA ALA A 54 5.62 11.36 -10.84
C ALA A 54 6.80 11.20 -9.86
N LEU A 55 6.73 10.25 -8.94
CA LEU A 55 7.83 9.95 -8.01
C LEU A 55 9.06 9.40 -8.74
N ASP A 56 8.88 8.54 -9.74
CA ASP A 56 9.98 7.98 -10.53
C ASP A 56 10.72 9.08 -11.31
N GLN A 57 9.97 10.03 -11.90
CA GLN A 57 10.56 11.19 -12.54
C GLN A 57 11.33 12.08 -11.56
N ARG A 58 10.78 12.29 -10.36
CA ARG A 58 11.44 13.07 -9.31
C ARG A 58 12.76 12.44 -8.87
N LEU A 59 12.76 11.11 -8.69
CA LEU A 59 13.93 10.33 -8.30
C LEU A 59 15.00 10.22 -9.41
N ALA A 60 14.70 10.65 -10.63
CA ALA A 60 15.72 10.79 -11.66
C ALA A 60 16.70 11.95 -11.38
N GLN A 61 16.28 12.93 -10.60
CA GLN A 61 17.03 14.16 -10.33
C GLN A 61 17.55 14.25 -8.89
N HIS A 62 16.94 13.51 -7.98
CA HIS A 62 17.21 13.61 -6.55
C HIS A 62 17.29 12.21 -5.89
N PRO A 63 18.13 12.02 -4.88
CA PRO A 63 18.23 10.77 -4.15
C PRO A 63 17.05 10.48 -3.20
N TYR A 64 16.21 11.48 -2.92
CA TYR A 64 15.00 11.42 -2.10
C TYR A 64 13.89 12.29 -2.68
N LEU A 65 12.66 12.11 -2.22
CA LEU A 65 11.47 12.76 -2.79
C LEU A 65 11.48 14.28 -2.69
N MET A 66 12.12 14.84 -1.67
CA MET A 66 12.22 16.32 -1.48
C MET A 66 13.59 16.90 -1.82
N GLY A 67 14.52 16.11 -2.38
CA GLY A 67 15.86 16.57 -2.76
C GLY A 67 16.96 15.67 -2.23
N ASP A 68 17.98 16.24 -1.58
CA ASP A 68 19.20 15.53 -1.22
C ASP A 68 19.13 14.83 0.16
N SER A 69 18.10 15.10 0.93
CA SER A 69 17.92 14.58 2.29
C SER A 69 16.60 13.83 2.45
N LEU A 70 16.63 12.80 3.32
CA LEU A 70 15.44 12.06 3.71
C LEU A 70 14.40 13.00 4.32
N SER A 71 13.15 12.85 3.90
CA SER A 71 12.03 13.68 4.34
C SER A 71 10.87 12.82 4.87
N VAL A 72 9.90 13.47 5.50
CA VAL A 72 8.65 12.81 5.92
C VAL A 72 7.88 12.20 4.75
N LEU A 73 8.01 12.77 3.54
CA LEU A 73 7.38 12.21 2.35
C LEU A 73 7.98 10.86 1.95
N ASP A 74 9.29 10.70 2.10
CA ASP A 74 9.96 9.41 1.87
C ASP A 74 9.42 8.35 2.84
N ILE A 75 9.24 8.71 4.11
CA ILE A 75 8.68 7.79 5.11
C ILE A 75 7.24 7.39 4.74
N ALA A 76 6.40 8.38 4.43
CA ALA A 76 4.99 8.14 4.08
C ALA A 76 4.85 7.29 2.82
N TRP A 77 5.57 7.61 1.75
CA TRP A 77 5.50 6.89 0.49
C TRP A 77 6.15 5.51 0.53
N LEU A 78 7.17 5.31 1.37
CA LEU A 78 7.75 3.98 1.59
C LEU A 78 6.71 2.98 2.10
N ILE A 79 5.82 3.40 2.99
CA ILE A 79 4.75 2.52 3.52
C ILE A 79 3.82 2.08 2.40
N TYR A 80 3.39 2.98 1.52
CA TYR A 80 2.53 2.63 0.37
C TYR A 80 3.26 1.76 -0.64
N ALA A 81 4.50 2.12 -1.01
CA ALA A 81 5.30 1.33 -1.94
C ALA A 81 5.57 -0.07 -1.40
N HIS A 82 5.92 -0.20 -0.12
CA HIS A 82 6.13 -1.49 0.54
C HIS A 82 4.85 -2.35 0.50
N ARG A 83 3.70 -1.82 0.90
CA ARG A 83 2.43 -2.56 0.88
C ARG A 83 2.04 -3.00 -0.53
N LEU A 84 2.21 -2.14 -1.53
CA LEU A 84 1.94 -2.48 -2.93
C LEU A 84 2.92 -3.52 -3.47
N SER A 85 4.19 -3.48 -3.08
CA SER A 85 5.17 -4.51 -3.44
C SER A 85 4.78 -5.88 -2.87
N LEU A 86 4.27 -5.92 -1.64
CA LEU A 86 3.69 -7.13 -1.05
C LEU A 86 2.45 -7.60 -1.81
N GLY A 87 1.66 -6.70 -2.37
CA GLY A 87 0.52 -6.98 -3.24
C GLY A 87 0.88 -7.42 -4.66
N GLY A 88 2.17 -7.39 -5.03
CA GLY A 88 2.64 -7.79 -6.37
C GLY A 88 2.66 -6.66 -7.39
N TYR A 89 2.68 -5.40 -6.96
CA TYR A 89 2.85 -4.27 -7.87
C TYR A 89 4.25 -4.32 -8.53
N PRO A 90 4.36 -4.26 -9.88
CA PRO A 90 5.60 -4.53 -10.59
C PRO A 90 6.52 -3.29 -10.67
N PHE A 91 7.00 -2.80 -9.52
CA PHE A 91 7.82 -1.59 -9.44
C PHE A 91 9.06 -1.62 -10.34
N ALA A 92 9.80 -2.73 -10.35
CA ALA A 92 11.02 -2.83 -11.15
C ALA A 92 10.78 -2.60 -12.66
N ARG A 93 9.59 -3.00 -13.15
CA ARG A 93 9.20 -2.84 -14.56
C ARG A 93 8.61 -1.47 -14.84
N LEU A 94 7.73 -0.97 -13.97
CA LEU A 94 7.00 0.27 -14.22
C LEU A 94 7.72 1.51 -13.72
N HIS A 95 8.41 1.41 -12.58
CA HIS A 95 9.02 2.54 -11.86
C HIS A 95 10.38 2.13 -11.28
N PRO A 96 11.41 1.93 -12.13
CA PRO A 96 12.69 1.37 -11.69
C PRO A 96 13.41 2.22 -10.65
N ARG A 97 13.25 3.55 -10.71
CA ARG A 97 13.88 4.45 -9.73
C ARG A 97 13.17 4.40 -8.37
N VAL A 98 11.84 4.27 -8.37
CA VAL A 98 11.09 4.01 -7.14
C VAL A 98 11.50 2.67 -6.53
N ALA A 99 11.70 1.62 -7.35
CA ALA A 99 12.18 0.33 -6.88
C ALA A 99 13.55 0.45 -6.20
N MET A 100 14.50 1.16 -6.81
CA MET A 100 15.83 1.40 -6.25
C MET A 100 15.79 2.25 -4.97
N TRP A 101 14.99 3.31 -4.96
CA TRP A 101 14.77 4.17 -3.79
C TRP A 101 14.15 3.38 -2.64
N MET A 102 13.15 2.57 -2.90
CA MET A 102 12.52 1.70 -1.91
C MET A 102 13.52 0.71 -1.31
N GLU A 103 14.34 0.07 -2.14
CA GLU A 103 15.36 -0.87 -1.67
C GLU A 103 16.42 -0.17 -0.82
N LYS A 104 16.89 1.00 -1.23
CA LYS A 104 17.80 1.84 -0.45
C LYS A 104 17.24 2.16 0.95
N LEU A 105 15.94 2.47 1.04
CA LEU A 105 15.31 2.76 2.34
C LEU A 105 15.10 1.51 3.18
N ARG A 106 14.70 0.40 2.56
CA ARG A 106 14.45 -0.87 3.27
C ARG A 106 15.69 -1.47 3.92
N THR A 107 16.88 -1.17 3.40
CA THR A 107 18.16 -1.63 3.98
C THR A 107 18.59 -0.80 5.19
N ARG A 108 17.97 0.34 5.46
CA ARG A 108 18.29 1.16 6.63
C ARG A 108 17.71 0.54 7.91
N PRO A 109 18.49 0.41 8.99
CA PRO A 109 18.06 -0.28 10.23
C PRO A 109 16.76 0.28 10.83
N GLU A 110 16.55 1.60 10.73
CA GLU A 110 15.37 2.27 11.24
C GLU A 110 14.09 1.90 10.50
N PHE A 111 14.18 1.57 9.21
CA PHE A 111 13.03 1.11 8.42
C PHE A 111 12.92 -0.40 8.39
N ALA A 112 14.04 -1.11 8.29
CA ALA A 112 14.07 -2.56 8.20
C ALA A 112 13.28 -3.23 9.34
N ARG A 113 13.43 -2.70 10.56
CA ARG A 113 12.72 -3.20 11.74
C ARG A 113 11.21 -2.97 11.65
N GLU A 114 10.80 -1.79 11.18
CA GLU A 114 9.39 -1.39 11.15
C GLU A 114 8.59 -2.10 10.04
N ILE A 115 9.25 -2.49 8.95
CA ILE A 115 8.61 -3.18 7.82
C ILE A 115 8.81 -4.70 7.87
N ALA A 116 9.55 -5.21 8.85
CA ALA A 116 9.75 -6.64 9.02
C ALA A 116 8.42 -7.35 9.26
N MET A 117 8.18 -8.43 8.51
CA MET A 117 6.97 -9.23 8.66
C MET A 117 7.27 -10.44 9.53
N PRO A 118 6.36 -10.79 10.47
CA PRO A 118 6.45 -12.05 11.19
C PRO A 118 6.41 -13.25 10.23
N PRO A 119 7.07 -14.38 10.53
CA PRO A 119 7.14 -15.55 9.65
C PRO A 119 5.76 -16.07 9.20
N GLU A 120 4.80 -16.08 10.10
CA GLU A 120 3.41 -16.50 9.79
C GLU A 120 2.71 -15.54 8.80
N ALA A 121 3.05 -14.25 8.83
CA ALA A 121 2.52 -13.29 7.86
C ALA A 121 3.16 -13.48 6.49
N VAL A 122 4.44 -13.80 6.43
CA VAL A 122 5.14 -14.15 5.17
C VAL A 122 4.51 -15.39 4.54
N THR A 123 4.34 -16.48 5.31
CA THR A 123 3.72 -17.72 4.85
C THR A 123 2.31 -17.51 4.30
N ARG A 124 1.52 -16.67 4.99
CA ARG A 124 0.15 -16.34 4.54
C ARG A 124 0.16 -15.52 3.25
N LEU A 125 1.09 -14.57 3.13
CA LEU A 125 1.26 -13.77 1.91
C LEU A 125 1.61 -14.63 0.71
N GLU A 126 2.56 -15.56 0.88
CA GLU A 126 2.97 -16.49 -0.17
C GLU A 126 1.82 -17.41 -0.61
N ALA A 127 1.05 -17.93 0.33
CA ALA A 127 -0.14 -18.75 0.04
C ALA A 127 -1.17 -17.94 -0.75
N THR A 128 -1.44 -16.70 -0.33
CA THR A 128 -2.36 -15.78 -1.03
C THR A 128 -1.88 -15.49 -2.45
N ARG A 129 -0.61 -15.20 -2.64
CA ARG A 129 -0.03 -14.95 -3.97
C ARG A 129 -0.15 -16.15 -4.88
N ARG A 130 0.12 -17.35 -4.37
CA ARG A 130 -0.03 -18.59 -5.13
C ARG A 130 -1.46 -18.77 -5.62
N SER A 131 -2.43 -18.62 -4.73
CA SER A 131 -3.85 -18.67 -5.08
C SER A 131 -4.26 -17.61 -6.11
N GLN A 132 -3.72 -16.39 -6.01
CA GLN A 132 -3.98 -15.33 -7.00
C GLN A 132 -3.41 -15.68 -8.39
N VAL A 133 -2.22 -16.28 -8.45
CA VAL A 133 -1.62 -16.74 -9.71
C VAL A 133 -2.47 -17.86 -10.33
N GLU A 134 -2.84 -18.86 -9.54
CA GLU A 134 -3.68 -19.97 -9.99
C GLU A 134 -5.04 -19.52 -10.52
N ALA A 135 -5.62 -18.49 -9.89
CA ALA A 135 -6.88 -17.89 -10.30
C ALA A 135 -6.76 -16.86 -11.45
N GLY A 136 -5.56 -16.52 -11.91
CA GLY A 136 -5.34 -15.45 -12.88
C GLY A 136 -5.71 -14.05 -12.35
N LYS A 137 -5.72 -13.87 -11.02
CA LYS A 137 -6.16 -12.65 -10.32
C LYS A 137 -5.01 -11.95 -9.58
N THR A 138 -3.83 -11.95 -10.17
CA THR A 138 -2.74 -11.11 -9.66
C THR A 138 -3.10 -9.63 -9.80
N LEU A 139 -2.50 -8.76 -8.99
CA LEU A 139 -2.71 -7.31 -9.12
C LEU A 139 -2.38 -6.82 -10.53
N GLU A 140 -1.33 -7.33 -11.13
CA GLU A 140 -0.89 -7.00 -12.49
C GLU A 140 -1.96 -7.41 -13.53
N ALA A 141 -2.51 -8.62 -13.43
CA ALA A 141 -3.55 -9.10 -14.34
C ALA A 141 -4.85 -8.30 -14.19
N VAL A 142 -5.28 -8.02 -12.94
CA VAL A 142 -6.49 -7.25 -12.63
C VAL A 142 -6.36 -5.79 -13.09
N ALA A 143 -5.19 -5.19 -12.88
CA ALA A 143 -4.95 -3.79 -13.25
C ALA A 143 -4.69 -3.58 -14.75
N GLY A 144 -4.23 -4.63 -15.46
CA GLY A 144 -3.89 -4.54 -16.88
C GLY A 144 -2.57 -3.79 -17.12
N PHE A 145 -1.56 -4.03 -16.30
CA PHE A 145 -0.24 -3.39 -16.43
C PHE A 145 0.68 -4.15 -17.38
#